data_b64c05e37e20879c74df06e6af9fc2ff
#
_entry.id   b64c05e37e20879c74df06e6af9fc2ff
#
_cell.length_a   1.000
_cell.length_b   1.000
_cell.length_c   1.000
_cell.angle_alpha   90.00
_cell.angle_beta   90.00
_cell.angle_gamma   90.00
#
_symmetry.space_group_name_H-M   'P 1'
#
loop_
_entity.id
_entity.type
_entity.pdbx_description
1 polymer ?
#
loop_
_entity_poly.entity_id
_entity_poly.type
_entity_poly.pdbx_seq_one_letter_code
_entity_poly.pdbx_strand_id
1 'polypeptide(L)' 'CFIGVGSFILPGVKIGDEVIIGAGSMVTKDIPSNSVAVGNPARIIRSGIKMNNKAILV' A
#
# COMPACT_ATOMS: atom_id res chain seq x y z
N CYS A 1 -1.96 -6.22 -5.55
CA CYS A 1 -1.63 -4.91 -4.96
C CYS A 1 -1.82 -3.81 -5.96
N PHE A 2 -2.18 -2.65 -5.48
CA PHE A 2 -2.21 -1.43 -6.28
C PHE A 2 -1.17 -0.47 -5.72
N ILE A 3 -0.23 -0.05 -6.55
CA ILE A 3 0.82 0.87 -6.13
C ILE A 3 0.73 2.12 -6.98
N GLY A 4 0.53 3.25 -6.31
CA GLY A 4 0.36 4.53 -6.99
C GLY A 4 1.62 4.99 -7.70
N VAL A 5 1.44 5.93 -8.64
CA VAL A 5 2.54 6.47 -9.45
C VAL A 5 3.55 7.18 -8.56
N GLY A 6 4.82 6.97 -8.84
CA GLY A 6 5.90 7.64 -8.10
C GLY A 6 6.18 7.10 -6.73
N SER A 7 5.59 5.96 -6.38
CA SER A 7 5.87 5.33 -5.10
C SER A 7 7.21 4.62 -5.14
N PHE A 8 7.90 4.59 -4.00
CA PHE A 8 9.14 3.86 -3.83
C PHE A 8 8.97 2.81 -2.75
N ILE A 9 9.47 1.61 -3.01
CA ILE A 9 9.50 0.53 -2.04
C ILE A 9 10.95 0.17 -1.81
N LEU A 10 11.41 0.27 -0.58
CA LEU A 10 12.81 0.01 -0.27
C LEU A 10 13.13 -1.48 -0.41
N PRO A 11 14.39 -1.81 -0.72
CA PRO A 11 14.80 -3.21 -0.79
C PRO A 11 14.52 -3.95 0.52
N GLY A 12 14.05 -5.18 0.40
CA GLY A 12 13.75 -6.01 1.56
C GLY A 12 12.37 -5.80 2.16
N VAL A 13 11.63 -4.80 1.70
CA VAL A 13 10.28 -4.58 2.19
C VAL A 13 9.33 -5.60 1.55
N LYS A 14 8.45 -6.15 2.36
CA LYS A 14 7.44 -7.10 1.90
C LYS A 14 6.06 -6.45 1.92
N ILE A 15 5.34 -6.61 0.83
CA ILE A 15 3.99 -6.09 0.69
C ILE A 15 3.04 -7.29 0.66
N GLY A 16 2.05 -7.26 1.53
CA GLY A 16 1.06 -8.32 1.58
C GLY A 16 0.09 -8.30 0.39
N ASP A 17 -0.92 -9.14 0.45
CA ASP A 17 -1.94 -9.21 -0.59
C ASP A 17 -2.97 -8.09 -0.40
N GLU A 18 -3.59 -7.68 -1.49
CA GLU A 18 -4.66 -6.67 -1.45
C GLU A 18 -4.25 -5.40 -0.71
N VAL A 19 -3.07 -4.89 -1.04
CA VAL A 19 -2.54 -3.66 -0.45
C VAL A 19 -2.67 -2.53 -1.46
N ILE A 20 -3.05 -1.35 -0.99
CA ILE A 20 -3.08 -0.15 -1.80
C ILE A 20 -2.05 0.83 -1.26
N ILE A 21 -1.14 1.27 -2.13
CA ILE A 21 -0.12 2.26 -1.80
C ILE A 21 -0.48 3.54 -2.53
N GLY A 22 -0.63 4.63 -1.79
CA GLY A 22 -0.94 5.92 -2.39
C GLY A 22 0.20 6.45 -3.26
N ALA A 23 -0.15 7.30 -4.23
CA ALA A 23 0.85 7.88 -5.13
C ALA A 23 1.88 8.68 -4.35
N GLY A 24 3.15 8.59 -4.77
CA GLY A 24 4.24 9.32 -4.15
C GLY A 24 4.63 8.85 -2.77
N SER A 25 4.18 7.67 -2.36
CA SER A 25 4.52 7.13 -1.04
C SER A 25 5.90 6.49 -1.05
N MET A 26 6.55 6.52 0.10
CA MET A 26 7.82 5.81 0.27
C MET A 26 7.64 4.72 1.32
N VAL A 27 7.64 3.48 0.87
CA VAL A 27 7.41 2.33 1.75
C VAL A 27 8.74 1.90 2.33
N THR A 28 8.89 2.09 3.64
CA THR A 28 10.14 1.79 4.36
C THR A 28 10.02 0.56 5.26
N LYS A 29 8.82 0.08 5.48
CA LYS A 29 8.57 -1.08 6.33
C LYS A 29 7.57 -2.00 5.65
N ASP A 30 7.53 -3.25 6.08
CA ASP A 30 6.60 -4.23 5.53
C ASP A 30 5.16 -3.75 5.73
N ILE A 31 4.34 -4.01 4.72
CA ILE A 31 2.93 -3.65 4.74
C ILE A 31 2.12 -4.94 4.83
N PRO A 32 1.29 -5.11 5.85
CA PRO A 32 0.45 -6.30 5.96
C PRO A 32 -0.63 -6.32 4.89
N SER A 33 -1.20 -7.49 4.66
CA SER A 33 -2.28 -7.65 3.68
C SER A 33 -3.50 -6.79 4.05
N ASN A 34 -4.29 -6.46 3.04
CA ASN A 34 -5.56 -5.74 3.21
C ASN A 34 -5.39 -4.38 3.88
N SER A 35 -4.38 -3.64 3.47
CA SER A 35 -4.06 -2.35 4.07
C SER A 35 -3.91 -1.28 3.02
N VAL A 36 -4.11 -0.03 3.44
CA VAL A 36 -3.80 1.15 2.64
C VAL A 36 -2.69 1.91 3.33
N ALA A 37 -1.61 2.17 2.61
CA ALA A 37 -0.49 2.94 3.14
C ALA A 37 -0.20 4.12 2.24
N VAL A 38 0.06 5.28 2.83
CA VAL A 38 0.33 6.51 2.08
C VAL A 38 1.37 7.34 2.81
N GLY A 39 2.02 8.21 2.06
CA GLY A 39 2.90 9.23 2.63
C GLY A 39 4.37 8.87 2.57
N ASN A 40 5.16 9.76 3.12
CA ASN A 40 6.62 9.62 3.18
C ASN A 40 7.08 9.96 4.61
N PRO A 41 7.44 8.95 5.41
CA PRO A 41 7.35 7.51 5.12
C PRO A 41 5.91 7.05 5.07
N ALA A 42 5.65 6.00 4.30
CA ALA A 42 4.30 5.46 4.15
C ALA A 42 3.79 4.95 5.50
N ARG A 43 2.56 5.30 5.80
CA ARG A 43 1.92 4.85 7.03
C ARG A 43 0.60 4.20 6.69
N ILE A 44 0.24 3.19 7.46
CA ILE A 44 -1.02 2.50 7.26
C ILE A 44 -2.14 3.38 7.78
N ILE A 45 -3.03 3.78 6.88
CA ILE A 45 -4.17 4.63 7.23
C ILE A 45 -5.48 3.85 7.29
N ARG A 46 -5.46 2.62 6.77
CA ARG A 46 -6.65 1.77 6.79
C ARG A 46 -6.20 0.32 6.70
N SER A 47 -6.89 -0.55 7.40
CA SER A 47 -6.62 -1.98 7.35
C SER A 47 -7.94 -2.73 7.23
N GLY A 48 -7.85 -4.03 6.90
CA GLY A 48 -9.04 -4.84 6.72
C GLY A 48 -9.85 -4.47 5.49
N ILE A 49 -9.20 -3.89 4.48
CA ILE A 49 -9.89 -3.50 3.25
C ILE A 49 -10.08 -4.69 2.32
N LYS A 50 -11.00 -4.52 1.38
CA LYS A 50 -11.12 -5.43 0.25
C LYS A 50 -10.98 -4.63 -1.03
N MET A 51 -10.29 -5.21 -2.00
CA MET A 51 -10.18 -4.63 -3.33
C MET A 51 -11.17 -5.34 -4.24
N ASN A 52 -11.90 -4.57 -5.02
CA ASN A 52 -12.72 -5.16 -6.05
C ASN A 52 -11.94 -5.21 -7.37
N ASN A 53 -12.59 -5.62 -8.45
CA ASN A 53 -11.93 -5.79 -9.75
C ASN A 53 -11.32 -4.50 -10.30
N LYS A 54 -11.71 -3.37 -9.76
CA LYS A 54 -11.24 -2.07 -10.22
C LYS A 54 -10.27 -1.44 -9.24
N ALA A 55 -9.80 -2.19 -8.26
CA ALA A 55 -8.93 -1.72 -7.20
C ALA A 55 -9.54 -0.56 -6.40
N ILE A 56 -10.84 -0.60 -6.21
CA ILE A 56 -11.56 0.40 -5.44
C ILE A 56 -11.77 -0.13 -4.03
N LEU A 57 -11.59 0.74 -3.06
CA LEU A 57 -11.83 0.39 -1.66
C LEU A 57 -13.32 0.16 -1.43
N VAL A 58 -13.62 -0.88 -0.69
CA VAL A 58 -14.98 -1.19 -0.28
C VAL A 58 -15.05 -1.35 1.22
#